data_ec12bb81189dcc1e9335b81bf7d7abbd
#
_entry.id   ec12bb81189dcc1e9335b81bf7d7abbd
#
_cell.length_a   1.000
_cell.length_b   1.000
_cell.length_c   1.000
_cell.angle_alpha   90.00
_cell.angle_beta   90.00
_cell.angle_gamma   90.00
#
_symmetry.space_group_name_H-M   'P 1'
#
loop_
_entity.id
_entity.type
_entity.pdbx_description
1 polymer ?
#
loop_
_entity_poly.entity_id
_entity_poly.type
_entity_poly.pdbx_seq_one_letter_code
_entity_poly.pdbx_strand_id
1 'polypeptide(L)'
;MNQHTLRITAHDQPTVLERLLQVTRYRGFVVTGMTMFPNKENALLDIEMSVRSEHSITHLQHQLDKLFDISDVTVDNILSQQVSA
;
A
#
# COMPACT_ATOMS: atom_id res chain seq x y z
N MET A 1 -4.12 -17.59 -5.37
CA MET A 1 -4.12 -16.22 -4.86
C MET A 1 -2.78 -15.58 -5.07
N ASN A 2 -2.81 -14.32 -5.44
CA ASN A 2 -1.58 -13.57 -5.64
C ASN A 2 -1.30 -12.70 -4.43
N GLN A 3 -0.02 -12.58 -4.10
CA GLN A 3 0.42 -11.74 -3.03
C GLN A 3 1.32 -10.65 -3.57
N HIS A 4 1.11 -9.44 -3.11
CA HIS A 4 1.86 -8.27 -3.56
C HIS A 4 2.22 -7.39 -2.38
N THR A 5 3.26 -6.60 -2.55
CA THR A 5 3.64 -5.58 -1.58
C THR A 5 3.55 -4.22 -2.26
N LEU A 6 2.90 -3.29 -1.60
CA LEU A 6 2.77 -1.93 -2.06
C LEU A 6 3.62 -1.03 -1.17
N ARG A 7 4.31 -0.10 -1.79
CA ARG A 7 5.01 0.95 -1.07
C ARG A 7 4.26 2.23 -1.29
N ILE A 8 3.83 2.84 -0.21
CA ILE A 8 2.94 3.99 -0.25
C ILE A 8 3.57 5.13 0.52
N THR A 9 3.57 6.30 -0.08
CA THR A 9 3.97 7.50 0.60
C THR A 9 2.72 8.34 0.80
N ALA A 10 2.44 8.72 2.03
CA ALA A 10 1.22 9.41 2.38
C ALA A 10 1.52 10.59 3.29
N HIS A 11 0.63 11.57 3.27
CA HIS A 11 0.69 12.66 4.24
C HIS A 11 0.31 12.12 5.62
N ASP A 12 1.01 12.56 6.64
CA ASP A 12 0.79 12.09 8.01
C ASP A 12 -0.45 12.76 8.59
N GLN A 13 -1.60 12.21 8.25
CA GLN A 13 -2.90 12.69 8.70
C GLN A 13 -3.55 11.60 9.55
N PRO A 14 -4.34 11.99 10.57
CA PRO A 14 -4.91 11.01 11.49
C PRO A 14 -5.78 9.94 10.81
N THR A 15 -6.43 10.27 9.70
CA THR A 15 -7.36 9.35 9.06
C THR A 15 -6.78 8.62 7.86
N VAL A 16 -5.52 8.88 7.49
CA VAL A 16 -4.99 8.32 6.26
C VAL A 16 -4.91 6.80 6.32
N LEU A 17 -4.47 6.26 7.42
CA LEU A 17 -4.33 4.82 7.57
C LEU A 17 -5.68 4.11 7.51
N GLU A 18 -6.67 4.65 8.17
CA GLU A 18 -8.02 4.09 8.15
C GLU A 18 -8.58 4.07 6.73
N ARG A 19 -8.41 5.17 6.01
CA ARG A 19 -8.91 5.28 4.66
C ARG A 19 -8.20 4.30 3.73
N LEU A 20 -6.89 4.19 3.88
CA LEU A 20 -6.08 3.26 3.11
C LEU A 20 -6.58 1.83 3.29
N LEU A 21 -6.78 1.42 4.52
CA LEU A 21 -7.25 0.08 4.84
C LEU A 21 -8.66 -0.15 4.31
N GLN A 22 -9.51 0.85 4.44
CA GLN A 22 -10.89 0.76 4.00
C GLN A 22 -10.98 0.52 2.50
N VAL A 23 -10.26 1.28 1.73
CA VAL A 23 -10.26 1.14 0.27
C VAL A 23 -9.69 -0.21 -0.13
N THR A 24 -8.61 -0.62 0.50
CA THR A 24 -7.96 -1.90 0.20
C THR A 24 -8.94 -3.06 0.42
N ARG A 25 -9.63 -3.05 1.53
CA ARG A 25 -10.60 -4.09 1.84
C ARG A 25 -11.81 -4.03 0.93
N TYR A 26 -12.28 -2.83 0.65
CA TYR A 26 -13.43 -2.65 -0.21
C TYR A 26 -13.19 -3.22 -1.61
N ARG A 27 -11.97 -3.12 -2.09
CA ARG A 27 -11.62 -3.63 -3.41
C ARG A 27 -11.31 -5.13 -3.42
N GLY A 28 -11.52 -5.81 -2.32
CA GLY A 28 -11.37 -7.25 -2.25
C GLY A 28 -9.97 -7.74 -1.97
N PHE A 29 -9.16 -6.92 -1.32
CA PHE A 29 -7.80 -7.30 -0.95
C PHE A 29 -7.71 -7.54 0.54
N VAL A 30 -6.99 -8.58 0.91
CA VAL A 30 -6.73 -8.90 2.31
C VAL A 30 -5.34 -8.39 2.67
N VAL A 31 -5.28 -7.57 3.71
CA VAL A 31 -4.00 -7.06 4.21
C VAL A 31 -3.35 -8.15 5.06
N THR A 32 -2.18 -8.61 4.64
CA THR A 32 -1.46 -9.67 5.34
C THR A 32 -0.31 -9.14 6.17
N GLY A 33 0.08 -7.92 5.96
CA GLY A 33 1.12 -7.29 6.76
C GLY A 33 1.19 -5.81 6.46
N MET A 34 1.71 -5.05 7.42
CA MET A 34 1.86 -3.61 7.23
C MET A 34 2.95 -3.10 8.13
N THR A 35 3.78 -2.25 7.57
CA THR A 35 4.82 -1.55 8.32
C THR A 35 4.73 -0.08 7.98
N MET A 36 4.89 0.77 8.96
CA MET A 36 4.73 2.20 8.78
C MET A 36 5.88 2.93 9.44
N PHE A 37 6.50 3.84 8.69
CA PHE A 37 7.63 4.62 9.19
C PHE A 37 7.35 6.10 8.99
N PRO A 38 7.18 6.87 10.07
CA PRO A 38 7.02 8.31 9.92
C PRO A 38 8.32 8.95 9.49
N ASN A 39 8.22 9.87 8.57
CA ASN A 39 9.36 10.67 8.15
C ASN A 39 9.24 12.04 8.81
N LYS A 40 10.12 12.30 9.77
CA LYS A 40 10.01 13.50 10.60
C LYS A 40 10.37 14.79 9.85
N GLU A 41 11.08 14.66 8.75
CA GLU A 41 11.57 15.84 8.06
C GLU A 41 10.49 16.50 7.20
N ASN A 42 9.54 15.76 6.70
CA ASN A 42 8.58 16.29 5.75
C ASN A 42 7.12 15.90 6.03
N ALA A 43 6.85 15.42 7.22
CA ALA A 43 5.49 15.06 7.64
C ALA A 43 4.84 14.04 6.71
N LEU A 44 5.62 13.12 6.19
CA LEU A 44 5.13 12.02 5.36
C LEU A 44 5.24 10.70 6.12
N LEU A 45 4.43 9.75 5.70
CA LEU A 45 4.50 8.37 6.18
C LEU A 45 4.93 7.48 5.04
N ASP A 46 5.91 6.62 5.31
CA ASP A 46 6.29 5.57 4.39
C ASP A 46 5.64 4.28 4.86
N ILE A 47 4.77 3.71 4.04
CA ILE A 47 4.00 2.54 4.40
C ILE A 47 4.35 1.41 3.45
N GLU A 48 4.62 0.24 4.02
CA GLU A 48 4.78 -0.97 3.23
C GLU A 48 3.64 -1.90 3.60
N MET A 49 2.80 -2.22 2.65
CA MET A 49 1.60 -3.01 2.89
C MET A 49 1.60 -4.23 2.00
N SER A 50 1.51 -5.40 2.62
CA SER A 50 1.38 -6.66 1.88
C SER A 50 -0.09 -7.03 1.78
N VAL A 51 -0.50 -7.40 0.59
CA VAL A 51 -1.90 -7.75 0.33
C VAL A 51 -1.98 -9.04 -0.45
N ARG A 52 -3.13 -9.68 -0.36
CA ARG A 52 -3.41 -10.93 -1.05
C ARG A 52 -4.79 -10.85 -1.68
N SER A 53 -4.87 -11.22 -2.96
CA SER A 53 -6.15 -11.20 -3.64
C SER A 53 -6.03 -11.90 -4.99
N GLU A 54 -7.16 -12.21 -5.58
CA GLU A 54 -7.23 -12.68 -6.96
C GLU A 54 -7.46 -11.53 -7.93
N HIS A 55 -7.70 -10.34 -7.41
CA HIS A 55 -7.91 -9.16 -8.23
C HIS A 55 -6.59 -8.56 -8.68
N SER A 56 -6.63 -7.74 -9.71
CA SER A 56 -5.45 -7.09 -10.26
C SER A 56 -4.89 -6.05 -9.28
N ILE A 57 -3.61 -6.18 -8.97
CA ILE A 57 -2.95 -5.23 -8.09
C ILE A 57 -2.88 -3.83 -8.72
N THR A 58 -2.81 -3.76 -10.03
CA THR A 58 -2.80 -2.47 -10.73
C THR A 58 -4.07 -1.70 -10.46
N HIS A 59 -5.18 -2.40 -10.40
CA HIS A 59 -6.46 -1.78 -10.10
C HIS A 59 -6.46 -1.14 -8.71
N LEU A 60 -5.94 -1.86 -7.72
CA LEU A 60 -5.82 -1.32 -6.38
C LEU A 60 -4.88 -0.12 -6.35
N GLN A 61 -3.75 -0.23 -7.02
CA GLN A 61 -2.78 0.86 -7.09
C GLN A 61 -3.45 2.14 -7.60
N HIS A 62 -4.25 2.04 -8.65
CA HIS A 62 -4.94 3.20 -9.21
C HIS A 62 -5.96 3.78 -8.22
N GLN A 63 -6.65 2.92 -7.49
CA GLN A 63 -7.64 3.40 -6.53
C GLN A 63 -6.98 4.13 -5.36
N LEU A 64 -5.87 3.61 -4.87
CA LEU A 64 -5.15 4.25 -3.78
C LEU A 64 -4.52 5.56 -4.20
N ASP A 65 -4.03 5.60 -5.43
CA ASP A 65 -3.37 6.80 -5.96
C ASP A 65 -4.33 8.00 -6.06
N LYS A 66 -5.61 7.73 -6.11
CA LYS A 66 -6.64 8.77 -6.17
C LYS A 66 -6.96 9.38 -4.81
N LEU A 67 -6.51 8.76 -3.74
CA LEU A 67 -6.80 9.29 -2.41
C LEU A 67 -6.00 10.57 -2.16
N PHE A 68 -6.68 11.55 -1.58
CA PHE A 68 -6.12 12.88 -1.41
C PHE A 68 -4.80 12.89 -0.64
N ASP A 69 -4.72 12.10 0.42
CA ASP A 69 -3.55 12.10 1.28
C ASP A 69 -2.43 11.20 0.80
N ILE A 70 -2.62 10.51 -0.31
CA ILE A 70 -1.61 9.61 -0.86
C ILE A 70 -0.79 10.38 -1.88
N SER A 71 0.52 10.44 -1.67
CA SER A 71 1.44 11.14 -2.54
C SER A 71 1.99 10.22 -3.63
N ASP A 72 2.20 8.96 -3.29
CA ASP A 72 2.77 8.01 -4.25
C ASP A 72 2.41 6.59 -3.87
N VAL A 73 2.20 5.72 -4.86
CA VAL A 73 1.96 4.30 -4.67
C VAL A 73 2.77 3.53 -5.68
N THR A 74 3.60 2.63 -5.20
CA THR A 74 4.43 1.79 -6.05
C THR A 74 4.18 0.33 -5.71
N VAL A 75 4.04 -0.50 -6.71
CA VAL A 75 3.96 -1.95 -6.50
C VAL A 75 5.37 -2.50 -6.49
N ASP A 76 5.73 -3.12 -5.38
CA ASP A 76 7.03 -3.74 -5.25
C ASP A 76 6.94 -5.15 -5.80
N ASN A 77 7.76 -5.46 -6.78
CA ASN A 77 7.73 -6.76 -7.41
C ASN A 77 8.51 -7.77 -6.58
N ILE A 78 7.84 -8.31 -5.60
CA ILE A 78 8.45 -9.23 -4.65
C ILE A 78 8.95 -10.50 -5.31
N LEU A 79 8.36 -10.90 -6.40
CA LEU A 79 8.76 -12.12 -7.08
C LEU A 79 10.23 -12.16 -7.39
N SER A 80 10.76 -11.04 -7.87
CA SER A 80 12.17 -11.00 -8.22
C SER A 80 13.05 -11.19 -7.00
N GLN A 81 12.61 -10.74 -5.87
CA GLN A 81 13.37 -10.91 -4.64
C GLN A 81 13.37 -12.34 -4.17
N GLN A 82 12.25 -13.00 -4.33
CA GLN A 82 12.15 -14.38 -3.93
C GLN A 82 13.03 -15.27 -4.77
N VAL A 83 13.15 -14.96 -6.02
CA VAL A 83 14.00 -15.72 -6.90
C VAL A 83 15.43 -15.65 -6.46
N SER A 84 15.83 -14.54 -5.93
CA SER A 84 17.20 -14.35 -5.50
C SER A 84 17.50 -15.07 -4.19
N ALA A 85 16.50 -15.45 -3.49
CA ALA A 85 16.70 -16.17 -2.24
C ALA A 85 17.00 -17.65 -2.48
#